data_d164aa95158bbcebbee90dbaf8f09974
#
_entry.id   d164aa95158bbcebbee90dbaf8f09974
#
_cell.length_a   1.000
_cell.length_b   1.000
_cell.length_c   1.000
_cell.angle_alpha   90.00
_cell.angle_beta   90.00
_cell.angle_gamma   90.00
#
_symmetry.space_group_name_H-M   'P 1'
#
loop_
_entity.id
_entity.type
_entity.pdbx_description
1 polymer ?
#
loop_
_entity_poly.entity_id
_entity_poly.type
_entity_poly.pdbx_seq_one_letter_code
_entity_poly.pdbx_strand_id
1 'polypeptide(L)'
;SSSTTTKKRPASRTALQASVAGARKARQEDRIVPQLATLVTASPEGEDWVHELKYDGYRILCRLTDGQATLLTRNGHDWTAKLPHIAEAMTGLTAEAAWLDGEVVALSTDGHISFQALQNAFDAHSDRDLIYYVFDLLYLNGYDLREVPLLERKRLLSALLKDGPSSSLIQYSDHIAGRGDVAFAEACHRGMEGLIAKRAGAPYLAGRNRNWVKVKCGHRQEFVIGGFTDPSGSRSAFGALLLGVYDAEGRLQYSGRTGTGFTDRSLKELHARLKKIERKQPAFTNPPVGSEARGVHWVKPTLVAEVAFAEWTNEGQLRQASFQGLRDDKDARSISRERHRANASFQKAGGKDRPAQARRKSASHGTSSTAQTSEKAPVVSGVTLSHPERLLFPDQGITKLALAQYY
;
A
#
# COMPACT_ATOMS: atom_id res chain seq x y z
N SER A 1 33.58 -44.69 -4.19
CA SER A 1 32.11 -44.91 -4.23
C SER A 1 31.43 -43.83 -3.40
N SER A 2 31.02 -42.75 -4.04
CA SER A 2 30.27 -41.66 -3.40
C SER A 2 28.77 -41.98 -3.54
N SER A 3 28.13 -42.32 -2.43
CA SER A 3 26.68 -42.52 -2.37
C SER A 3 25.99 -41.17 -2.21
N THR A 4 25.40 -40.71 -3.29
CA THR A 4 24.50 -39.54 -3.30
C THR A 4 23.18 -39.95 -2.63
N THR A 5 22.98 -39.51 -1.39
CA THR A 5 21.72 -39.72 -0.67
C THR A 5 20.71 -38.67 -1.15
N THR A 6 19.86 -39.04 -2.09
CA THR A 6 18.69 -38.27 -2.52
C THR A 6 17.71 -38.24 -1.36
N LYS A 7 17.59 -37.11 -0.65
CA LYS A 7 16.54 -36.86 0.34
C LYS A 7 15.19 -36.86 -0.36
N LYS A 8 14.41 -37.92 -0.23
CA LYS A 8 13.00 -38.00 -0.61
C LYS A 8 12.20 -36.91 0.15
N ARG A 9 11.70 -35.91 -0.54
CA ARG A 9 10.78 -34.87 0.00
C ARG A 9 9.42 -35.50 0.35
N PRO A 10 8.78 -35.09 1.44
CA PRO A 10 7.52 -35.70 1.87
C PRO A 10 6.39 -35.41 0.89
N ALA A 11 5.72 -36.43 0.43
CA ALA A 11 4.61 -36.44 -0.54
C ALA A 11 3.30 -35.76 -0.05
N SER A 12 3.28 -35.20 1.18
CA SER A 12 2.03 -34.72 1.80
C SER A 12 1.58 -33.30 1.40
N ARG A 13 2.43 -32.49 0.75
CA ARG A 13 2.12 -31.08 0.45
C ARG A 13 1.38 -30.86 -0.87
N THR A 14 1.62 -31.65 -1.88
CA THR A 14 0.92 -31.56 -3.18
C THR A 14 -0.58 -31.89 -3.04
N ALA A 15 -0.94 -32.72 -2.04
CA ALA A 15 -2.33 -33.09 -1.76
C ALA A 15 -3.16 -31.93 -1.17
N LEU A 16 -2.54 -31.02 -0.39
CA LEU A 16 -3.26 -29.91 0.24
C LEU A 16 -3.71 -28.85 -0.77
N GLN A 17 -2.93 -28.59 -1.80
CA GLN A 17 -3.24 -27.58 -2.82
C GLN A 17 -4.35 -28.08 -3.77
N ALA A 18 -4.35 -29.38 -4.11
CA ALA A 18 -5.37 -29.98 -4.97
C ALA A 18 -6.78 -29.98 -4.34
N SER A 19 -6.88 -29.88 -3.00
CA SER A 19 -8.16 -29.89 -2.27
C SER A 19 -8.73 -28.48 -2.06
N VAL A 20 -7.98 -27.41 -2.39
CA VAL A 20 -8.44 -26.02 -2.18
C VAL A 20 -9.38 -25.61 -3.30
N ALA A 21 -10.59 -25.20 -2.92
CA ALA A 21 -11.59 -24.73 -3.87
C ALA A 21 -11.09 -23.52 -4.68
N GLY A 22 -11.16 -23.61 -6.01
CA GLY A 22 -10.65 -22.59 -6.93
C GLY A 22 -9.20 -22.80 -7.40
N ALA A 23 -8.43 -23.70 -6.78
CA ALA A 23 -7.10 -24.06 -7.28
C ALA A 23 -7.20 -24.84 -8.60
N ARG A 24 -6.42 -24.40 -9.60
CA ARG A 24 -6.41 -25.03 -10.93
C ARG A 24 -5.02 -25.54 -11.26
N LYS A 25 -4.93 -26.79 -11.69
CA LYS A 25 -3.67 -27.34 -12.19
C LYS A 25 -3.24 -26.55 -13.45
N ALA A 26 -2.06 -25.93 -13.42
CA ALA A 26 -1.57 -25.10 -14.51
C ALA A 26 -0.03 -25.10 -14.50
N ARG A 27 0.55 -24.78 -15.66
CA ARG A 27 1.97 -24.45 -15.75
C ARG A 27 2.20 -23.05 -15.13
N GLN A 28 3.35 -22.86 -14.48
CA GLN A 28 3.75 -21.55 -13.98
C GLN A 28 3.95 -20.58 -15.16
N GLU A 29 3.27 -19.45 -15.11
CA GLU A 29 3.45 -18.36 -16.09
C GLU A 29 4.79 -17.65 -15.88
N ASP A 30 5.36 -17.11 -16.96
CA ASP A 30 6.63 -16.36 -16.88
C ASP A 30 6.43 -14.95 -16.29
N ARG A 31 5.21 -14.41 -16.36
CA ARG A 31 4.86 -13.09 -15.86
C ARG A 31 3.44 -13.04 -15.33
N ILE A 32 3.26 -12.35 -14.22
CA ILE A 32 1.94 -12.04 -13.64
C ILE A 32 1.75 -10.52 -13.61
N VAL A 33 0.57 -10.06 -14.03
CA VAL A 33 0.18 -8.66 -13.87
C VAL A 33 -0.41 -8.47 -12.48
N PRO A 34 0.15 -7.57 -11.63
CA PRO A 34 -0.31 -7.43 -10.27
C PRO A 34 -1.69 -6.80 -10.15
N GLN A 35 -2.44 -7.23 -9.13
CA GLN A 35 -3.67 -6.57 -8.70
C GLN A 35 -3.34 -5.24 -8.04
N LEU A 36 -4.16 -4.21 -8.32
CA LEU A 36 -3.97 -2.84 -7.84
C LEU A 36 -5.15 -2.37 -7.01
N ALA A 37 -4.85 -1.73 -5.89
CA ALA A 37 -5.85 -1.16 -5.00
C ALA A 37 -6.44 0.16 -5.55
N THR A 38 -7.75 0.36 -5.36
CA THR A 38 -8.47 1.61 -5.66
C THR A 38 -8.44 2.53 -4.45
N LEU A 39 -8.12 3.83 -4.64
CA LEU A 39 -8.15 4.83 -3.57
C LEU A 39 -9.60 5.13 -3.18
N VAL A 40 -9.88 5.10 -1.87
CA VAL A 40 -11.17 5.43 -1.28
C VAL A 40 -10.99 6.39 -0.10
N THR A 41 -12.08 7.05 0.32
CA THR A 41 -12.07 8.06 1.38
C THR A 41 -12.10 7.47 2.78
N ALA A 42 -12.68 6.28 2.94
CA ALA A 42 -12.79 5.58 4.22
C ALA A 42 -12.56 4.08 4.03
N SER A 43 -12.05 3.43 5.07
CA SER A 43 -11.88 1.98 5.09
C SER A 43 -13.24 1.30 5.08
N PRO A 44 -13.47 0.27 4.25
CA PRO A 44 -14.71 -0.50 4.31
C PRO A 44 -14.78 -1.29 5.64
N GLU A 45 -15.99 -1.52 6.10
CA GLU A 45 -16.31 -2.29 7.30
C GLU A 45 -16.97 -3.62 6.94
N GLY A 46 -17.03 -4.53 7.93
CA GLY A 46 -17.71 -5.81 7.83
C GLY A 46 -16.75 -6.98 7.65
N GLU A 47 -17.25 -8.17 8.01
CA GLU A 47 -16.50 -9.45 8.02
C GLU A 47 -15.99 -9.88 6.63
N ASP A 48 -16.53 -9.30 5.56
CA ASP A 48 -16.10 -9.56 4.19
C ASP A 48 -14.75 -8.90 3.85
N TRP A 49 -14.20 -8.08 4.76
CA TRP A 49 -12.98 -7.32 4.54
C TRP A 49 -11.90 -7.68 5.54
N VAL A 50 -10.68 -7.80 5.03
CA VAL A 50 -9.46 -7.88 5.82
C VAL A 50 -8.60 -6.66 5.52
N HIS A 51 -7.93 -6.15 6.56
CA HIS A 51 -7.16 -4.91 6.53
C HIS A 51 -5.71 -5.23 6.81
N GLU A 52 -4.83 -4.86 5.89
CA GLU A 52 -3.39 -4.97 5.99
C GLU A 52 -2.76 -3.58 6.06
N LEU A 53 -1.59 -3.46 6.68
CA LEU A 53 -0.82 -2.23 6.63
C LEU A 53 -0.46 -1.90 5.18
N LYS A 54 -0.60 -0.64 4.81
CA LYS A 54 -0.06 -0.15 3.56
C LYS A 54 1.42 0.15 3.75
N TYR A 55 2.23 -0.78 3.31
CA TYR A 55 3.68 -0.62 3.33
C TYR A 55 4.12 0.47 2.35
N ASP A 56 5.12 1.24 2.75
CA ASP A 56 5.74 2.28 1.93
C ASP A 56 7.08 1.76 1.41
N GLY A 57 7.05 1.14 0.24
CA GLY A 57 8.21 0.46 -0.32
C GLY A 57 8.15 0.25 -1.84
N TYR A 58 8.88 -0.75 -2.30
CA TYR A 58 8.84 -1.22 -3.67
C TYR A 58 8.10 -2.55 -3.78
N ARG A 59 7.04 -2.55 -4.60
CA ARG A 59 6.29 -3.77 -4.89
C ARG A 59 7.11 -4.74 -5.70
N ILE A 60 7.30 -5.94 -5.15
CA ILE A 60 8.04 -7.02 -5.77
C ILE A 60 7.15 -8.26 -5.89
N LEU A 61 7.13 -8.83 -7.10
CA LEU A 61 6.62 -10.16 -7.34
C LEU A 61 7.81 -11.12 -7.40
N CYS A 62 7.81 -12.12 -6.52
CA CYS A 62 8.84 -13.15 -6.53
C CYS A 62 8.36 -14.38 -7.29
N ARG A 63 9.08 -14.77 -8.32
CA ARG A 63 8.95 -16.06 -9.01
C ARG A 63 10.00 -17.00 -8.48
N LEU A 64 9.57 -18.09 -7.88
CA LEU A 64 10.43 -19.19 -7.49
C LEU A 64 10.25 -20.35 -8.48
N THR A 65 11.32 -20.85 -9.06
CA THR A 65 11.33 -21.96 -10.01
C THR A 65 12.61 -22.76 -9.83
N ASP A 66 12.48 -24.07 -9.59
CA ASP A 66 13.63 -25.00 -9.46
C ASP A 66 14.72 -24.50 -8.49
N GLY A 67 14.32 -23.90 -7.38
CA GLY A 67 15.22 -23.37 -6.36
C GLY A 67 15.90 -22.05 -6.70
N GLN A 68 15.46 -21.37 -7.78
CA GLN A 68 15.92 -20.03 -8.15
C GLN A 68 14.81 -19.02 -7.96
N ALA A 69 15.14 -17.86 -7.37
CA ALA A 69 14.21 -16.75 -7.19
C ALA A 69 14.51 -15.64 -8.19
N THR A 70 13.46 -15.16 -8.87
CA THR A 70 13.51 -13.96 -9.71
C THR A 70 12.60 -12.91 -9.08
N LEU A 71 13.13 -11.72 -8.83
CA LEU A 71 12.42 -10.61 -8.18
C LEU A 71 12.06 -9.55 -9.22
N LEU A 72 10.76 -9.44 -9.51
CA LEU A 72 10.25 -8.54 -10.54
C LEU A 72 9.52 -7.36 -9.90
N THR A 73 9.81 -6.14 -10.38
CA THR A 73 9.02 -4.97 -9.99
C THR A 73 7.59 -5.06 -10.54
N ARG A 74 6.72 -4.21 -10.06
CA ARG A 74 5.34 -4.06 -10.56
C ARG A 74 5.26 -3.99 -12.10
N ASN A 75 6.24 -3.37 -12.74
CA ASN A 75 6.30 -3.20 -14.20
C ASN A 75 7.03 -4.35 -14.92
N GLY A 76 7.50 -5.36 -14.17
CA GLY A 76 8.19 -6.54 -14.69
C GLY A 76 9.69 -6.31 -14.97
N HIS A 77 10.30 -5.28 -14.40
CA HIS A 77 11.76 -5.14 -14.43
C HIS A 77 12.39 -6.11 -13.44
N ASP A 78 13.41 -6.83 -13.87
CA ASP A 78 14.16 -7.74 -13.01
C ASP A 78 15.09 -6.96 -12.07
N TRP A 79 14.83 -7.10 -10.78
CA TRP A 79 15.61 -6.51 -9.69
C TRP A 79 16.33 -7.56 -8.84
N THR A 80 16.43 -8.78 -9.29
CA THR A 80 17.10 -9.86 -8.57
C THR A 80 18.53 -9.48 -8.16
N ALA A 81 19.30 -8.89 -9.08
CA ALA A 81 20.66 -8.42 -8.80
C ALA A 81 20.73 -7.21 -7.84
N LYS A 82 19.62 -6.48 -7.64
CA LYS A 82 19.54 -5.39 -6.66
C LYS A 82 19.13 -5.85 -5.27
N LEU A 83 18.58 -7.05 -5.15
CA LEU A 83 18.04 -7.64 -3.92
C LEU A 83 18.58 -9.07 -3.69
N PRO A 84 19.92 -9.28 -3.73
CA PRO A 84 20.50 -10.59 -3.71
C PRO A 84 20.20 -11.37 -2.42
N HIS A 85 20.19 -10.71 -1.25
CA HIS A 85 19.90 -11.39 0.02
C HIS A 85 18.44 -11.81 0.15
N ILE A 86 17.49 -10.99 -0.37
CA ILE A 86 16.08 -11.39 -0.43
C ILE A 86 15.91 -12.55 -1.42
N ALA A 87 16.54 -12.49 -2.60
CA ALA A 87 16.49 -13.57 -3.57
C ALA A 87 17.03 -14.88 -2.98
N GLU A 88 18.18 -14.85 -2.30
CA GLU A 88 18.76 -16.00 -1.59
C GLU A 88 17.81 -16.54 -0.51
N ALA A 89 17.25 -15.66 0.34
CA ALA A 89 16.30 -16.06 1.38
C ALA A 89 15.04 -16.74 0.79
N MET A 90 14.55 -16.28 -0.36
CA MET A 90 13.40 -16.89 -1.04
C MET A 90 13.70 -18.31 -1.56
N THR A 91 14.95 -18.63 -1.94
CA THR A 91 15.32 -19.99 -2.38
C THR A 91 15.22 -21.02 -1.26
N GLY A 92 15.24 -20.56 0.00
CA GLY A 92 15.08 -21.43 1.17
C GLY A 92 13.64 -21.91 1.39
N LEU A 93 12.65 -21.37 0.69
CA LEU A 93 11.26 -21.82 0.82
C LEU A 93 11.10 -23.27 0.30
N THR A 94 10.25 -24.02 1.00
CA THR A 94 9.99 -25.43 0.67
C THR A 94 8.97 -25.57 -0.47
N ALA A 95 9.15 -24.84 -1.56
CA ALA A 95 8.36 -24.90 -2.78
C ALA A 95 9.25 -25.21 -3.98
N GLU A 96 8.75 -26.00 -4.93
CA GLU A 96 9.42 -26.26 -6.22
C GLU A 96 9.21 -25.08 -7.18
N ALA A 97 8.00 -24.54 -7.16
CA ALA A 97 7.61 -23.38 -7.94
C ALA A 97 6.56 -22.56 -7.19
N ALA A 98 6.74 -21.24 -7.15
CA ALA A 98 5.78 -20.33 -6.54
C ALA A 98 5.77 -18.96 -7.22
N TRP A 99 4.62 -18.27 -7.15
CA TRP A 99 4.51 -16.84 -7.36
C TRP A 99 4.02 -16.18 -6.07
N LEU A 100 4.81 -15.26 -5.56
CA LEU A 100 4.50 -14.50 -4.34
C LEU A 100 4.43 -13.02 -4.68
N ASP A 101 3.57 -12.29 -3.98
CA ASP A 101 3.37 -10.86 -4.14
C ASP A 101 3.58 -10.16 -2.80
N GLY A 102 4.41 -9.13 -2.79
CA GLY A 102 4.79 -8.45 -1.56
C GLY A 102 5.38 -7.05 -1.78
N GLU A 103 5.82 -6.44 -0.69
CA GLU A 103 6.45 -5.12 -0.68
C GLU A 103 7.81 -5.21 0.02
N VAL A 104 8.87 -4.71 -0.63
CA VAL A 104 10.19 -4.56 -0.02
C VAL A 104 10.28 -3.20 0.66
N VAL A 105 10.63 -3.19 1.93
CA VAL A 105 10.73 -1.98 2.76
C VAL A 105 12.07 -1.93 3.49
N ALA A 106 12.41 -0.76 4.02
CA ALA A 106 13.47 -0.57 5.00
C ALA A 106 12.92 0.05 6.27
N LEU A 107 13.54 -0.26 7.39
CA LEU A 107 13.27 0.40 8.66
C LEU A 107 14.26 1.54 8.86
N SER A 108 13.79 2.67 9.38
CA SER A 108 14.62 3.74 9.92
C SER A 108 15.25 3.31 11.26
N THR A 109 16.17 4.09 11.76
CA THR A 109 16.90 3.82 13.01
C THR A 109 16.00 3.71 14.24
N ASP A 110 14.81 4.32 14.20
CA ASP A 110 13.76 4.25 15.21
C ASP A 110 12.76 3.09 15.00
N GLY A 111 13.02 2.23 14.00
CA GLY A 111 12.23 1.02 13.73
C GLY A 111 10.96 1.24 12.90
N HIS A 112 10.72 2.45 12.38
CA HIS A 112 9.60 2.73 11.50
C HIS A 112 9.91 2.46 10.02
N ILE A 113 8.90 2.04 9.26
CA ILE A 113 9.03 1.90 7.80
C ILE A 113 9.31 3.26 7.19
N SER A 114 10.39 3.35 6.41
CA SER A 114 10.86 4.59 5.81
C SER A 114 11.28 4.38 4.36
N PHE A 115 10.58 5.07 3.45
CA PHE A 115 10.96 5.06 2.03
C PHE A 115 12.33 5.72 1.80
N GLN A 116 12.69 6.72 2.60
CA GLN A 116 14.01 7.34 2.53
C GLN A 116 15.12 6.36 2.95
N ALA A 117 14.89 5.56 4.01
CA ALA A 117 15.83 4.51 4.43
C ALA A 117 15.99 3.45 3.31
N LEU A 118 14.88 3.08 2.66
CA LEU A 118 14.89 2.17 1.52
C LEU A 118 15.74 2.71 0.37
N GLN A 119 15.58 3.99 0.00
CA GLN A 119 16.40 4.61 -1.03
C GLN A 119 17.88 4.66 -0.65
N ASN A 120 18.18 5.04 0.58
CA ASN A 120 19.56 5.07 1.07
C ASN A 120 20.21 3.68 1.00
N ALA A 121 19.48 2.61 1.27
CA ALA A 121 19.95 1.22 1.15
C ALA A 121 20.28 0.88 -0.31
N PHE A 122 19.41 1.23 -1.27
CA PHE A 122 19.67 1.03 -2.69
C PHE A 122 20.88 1.83 -3.19
N ASP A 123 21.02 3.09 -2.76
CA ASP A 123 22.18 3.94 -3.11
C ASP A 123 23.49 3.40 -2.52
N ALA A 124 23.42 2.79 -1.35
CA ALA A 124 24.55 2.12 -0.72
C ALA A 124 24.84 0.71 -1.29
N HIS A 125 24.02 0.24 -2.24
CA HIS A 125 24.06 -1.12 -2.77
C HIS A 125 24.00 -2.20 -1.68
N SER A 126 23.21 -1.95 -0.62
CA SER A 126 23.01 -2.84 0.53
C SER A 126 21.54 -3.17 0.69
N ASP A 127 21.20 -4.45 0.54
CA ASP A 127 19.85 -4.98 0.77
C ASP A 127 19.75 -5.83 2.06
N ARG A 128 20.79 -5.84 2.90
CA ARG A 128 20.89 -6.67 4.11
C ARG A 128 19.83 -6.35 5.16
N ASP A 129 19.43 -5.07 5.24
CA ASP A 129 18.47 -4.55 6.22
C ASP A 129 17.09 -4.35 5.60
N LEU A 130 16.89 -4.81 4.36
CA LEU A 130 15.60 -4.76 3.70
C LEU A 130 14.72 -5.92 4.12
N ILE A 131 13.41 -5.67 4.25
CA ILE A 131 12.44 -6.69 4.62
C ILE A 131 11.43 -6.82 3.47
N TYR A 132 11.16 -8.05 3.06
CA TYR A 132 10.12 -8.38 2.09
C TYR A 132 8.87 -8.87 2.81
N TYR A 133 7.86 -7.99 2.93
CA TYR A 133 6.54 -8.35 3.45
C TYR A 133 5.70 -8.99 2.36
N VAL A 134 5.47 -10.29 2.47
CA VAL A 134 4.69 -11.06 1.49
C VAL A 134 3.22 -11.08 1.93
N PHE A 135 2.32 -10.67 1.04
CA PHE A 135 0.91 -10.53 1.36
C PHE A 135 -0.02 -11.37 0.48
N ASP A 136 0.48 -12.03 -0.58
CA ASP A 136 -0.33 -12.93 -1.41
C ASP A 136 0.51 -14.05 -2.03
N LEU A 137 -0.16 -15.18 -2.35
CA LEU A 137 0.40 -16.36 -3.00
C LEU A 137 -0.48 -16.73 -4.20
N LEU A 138 0.08 -16.64 -5.41
CA LEU A 138 -0.68 -16.70 -6.65
C LEU A 138 -0.52 -18.01 -7.41
N TYR A 139 0.57 -18.73 -7.13
CA TYR A 139 0.89 -20.03 -7.71
C TYR A 139 1.71 -20.85 -6.73
N LEU A 140 1.47 -22.13 -6.66
CA LEU A 140 2.25 -23.04 -5.83
C LEU A 140 2.29 -24.48 -6.42
N ASN A 141 3.48 -24.98 -6.71
CA ASN A 141 3.75 -26.37 -7.07
C ASN A 141 2.80 -27.01 -8.08
N GLY A 142 2.58 -26.34 -9.22
CA GLY A 142 1.73 -26.84 -10.29
C GLY A 142 0.26 -26.38 -10.25
N TYR A 143 -0.10 -25.50 -9.29
CA TYR A 143 -1.45 -24.98 -9.15
C TYR A 143 -1.50 -23.44 -9.23
N ASP A 144 -2.31 -22.92 -10.12
CA ASP A 144 -2.74 -21.52 -10.13
C ASP A 144 -3.74 -21.28 -9.01
N LEU A 145 -3.46 -20.33 -8.12
CA LEU A 145 -4.25 -20.01 -6.95
C LEU A 145 -5.04 -18.70 -7.13
N ARG A 146 -4.96 -18.02 -8.27
CA ARG A 146 -5.57 -16.70 -8.45
C ARG A 146 -7.09 -16.72 -8.30
N GLU A 147 -7.76 -17.80 -8.65
CA GLU A 147 -9.21 -17.98 -8.45
C GLU A 147 -9.57 -18.46 -7.02
N VAL A 148 -8.60 -18.80 -6.20
CA VAL A 148 -8.81 -19.18 -4.80
C VAL A 148 -9.18 -17.94 -3.98
N PRO A 149 -10.13 -18.03 -3.01
CA PRO A 149 -10.41 -16.94 -2.07
C PRO A 149 -9.16 -16.42 -1.35
N LEU A 150 -9.06 -15.10 -1.16
CA LEU A 150 -7.89 -14.45 -0.56
C LEU A 150 -7.46 -15.08 0.78
N LEU A 151 -8.39 -15.33 1.70
CA LEU A 151 -8.04 -15.90 3.01
C LEU A 151 -7.41 -17.29 2.90
N GLU A 152 -7.85 -18.11 1.94
CA GLU A 152 -7.23 -19.40 1.68
C GLU A 152 -5.83 -19.26 1.08
N ARG A 153 -5.63 -18.32 0.17
CA ARG A 153 -4.27 -18.00 -0.35
C ARG A 153 -3.36 -17.53 0.77
N LYS A 154 -3.87 -16.67 1.68
CA LYS A 154 -3.12 -16.19 2.85
C LYS A 154 -2.81 -17.32 3.84
N ARG A 155 -3.72 -18.26 4.03
CA ARG A 155 -3.49 -19.46 4.87
C ARG A 155 -2.36 -20.31 4.29
N LEU A 156 -2.39 -20.57 2.98
CA LEU A 156 -1.32 -21.32 2.28
C LEU A 156 0.02 -20.56 2.35
N LEU A 157 0.00 -19.24 2.16
CA LEU A 157 1.19 -18.39 2.28
C LEU A 157 1.80 -18.46 3.69
N SER A 158 0.98 -18.31 4.73
CA SER A 158 1.43 -18.38 6.13
C SER A 158 2.06 -19.74 6.43
N ALA A 159 1.46 -20.83 5.94
CA ALA A 159 2.03 -22.17 6.09
C ALA A 159 3.36 -22.31 5.35
N LEU A 160 3.45 -21.82 4.11
CA LEU A 160 4.67 -21.86 3.30
C LEU A 160 5.84 -21.12 3.98
N LEU A 161 5.57 -19.93 4.53
CA LEU A 161 6.60 -19.10 5.19
C LEU A 161 7.02 -19.67 6.54
N LYS A 162 6.11 -20.26 7.33
CA LYS A 162 6.41 -20.91 8.61
C LYS A 162 7.25 -22.16 8.44
N ASP A 163 7.05 -22.89 7.36
CA ASP A 163 7.77 -24.11 7.06
C ASP A 163 9.12 -23.88 6.36
N GLY A 164 9.38 -22.63 5.94
CA GLY A 164 10.65 -22.20 5.38
C GLY A 164 11.72 -21.94 6.46
N PRO A 165 12.95 -21.64 6.06
CA PRO A 165 13.98 -21.24 7.01
C PRO A 165 13.56 -19.93 7.68
N SER A 166 13.83 -19.84 8.98
CA SER A 166 13.62 -18.59 9.72
C SER A 166 14.53 -17.50 9.14
N SER A 167 13.95 -16.53 8.48
CA SER A 167 14.67 -15.37 7.94
C SER A 167 13.99 -14.10 8.41
N SER A 168 14.75 -13.17 8.97
CA SER A 168 14.26 -11.83 9.29
C SER A 168 13.91 -11.01 8.04
N LEU A 169 14.46 -11.41 6.88
CA LEU A 169 14.28 -10.69 5.62
C LEU A 169 12.91 -10.96 4.96
N ILE A 170 12.27 -12.12 5.27
CA ILE A 170 11.00 -12.51 4.69
C ILE A 170 9.94 -12.54 5.79
N GLN A 171 8.94 -11.70 5.70
CA GLN A 171 7.89 -11.57 6.70
C GLN A 171 6.51 -11.78 6.06
N TYR A 172 5.63 -12.44 6.79
CA TYR A 172 4.21 -12.52 6.43
C TYR A 172 3.54 -11.18 6.73
N SER A 173 2.81 -10.62 5.76
CA SER A 173 1.95 -9.48 6.00
C SER A 173 0.66 -9.96 6.68
N ASP A 174 0.53 -9.66 7.95
CA ASP A 174 -0.65 -10.03 8.73
C ASP A 174 -1.85 -9.12 8.40
N HIS A 175 -3.04 -9.50 8.88
CA HIS A 175 -4.28 -8.79 8.60
C HIS A 175 -5.23 -8.82 9.79
N ILE A 176 -6.11 -7.84 9.85
CA ILE A 176 -7.18 -7.72 10.84
C ILE A 176 -8.51 -7.84 10.07
N ALA A 177 -9.42 -8.71 10.54
CA ALA A 177 -10.76 -8.84 9.98
C ALA A 177 -11.73 -7.78 10.56
N GLY A 178 -12.67 -7.33 9.73
CA GLY A 178 -13.75 -6.41 10.16
C GLY A 178 -13.28 -4.97 10.37
N ARG A 179 -13.40 -4.43 11.51
CA ARG A 179 -13.06 -3.11 12.11
C ARG A 179 -12.04 -2.22 11.37
N GLY A 180 -12.34 -1.90 10.11
CA GLY A 180 -11.46 -1.12 9.24
C GLY A 180 -11.24 0.32 9.71
N ASP A 181 -12.21 0.93 10.38
CA ASP A 181 -12.14 2.25 10.98
C ASP A 181 -11.10 2.33 12.10
N VAL A 182 -11.14 1.38 13.04
CA VAL A 182 -10.20 1.30 14.16
C VAL A 182 -8.79 0.97 13.67
N ALA A 183 -8.66 0.00 12.78
CA ALA A 183 -7.38 -0.36 12.19
C ALA A 183 -6.74 0.83 11.46
N PHE A 184 -7.56 1.63 10.76
CA PHE A 184 -7.09 2.82 10.06
C PHE A 184 -6.65 3.93 11.02
N ALA A 185 -7.43 4.22 12.05
CA ALA A 185 -7.05 5.21 13.07
C ALA A 185 -5.72 4.84 13.74
N GLU A 186 -5.54 3.57 14.10
CA GLU A 186 -4.31 3.07 14.72
C GLU A 186 -3.12 3.14 13.75
N ALA A 187 -3.30 2.77 12.48
CA ALA A 187 -2.25 2.89 11.48
C ALA A 187 -1.78 4.35 11.31
N CYS A 188 -2.72 5.30 11.28
CA CYS A 188 -2.40 6.72 11.19
C CYS A 188 -1.71 7.25 12.46
N HIS A 189 -2.16 6.85 13.63
CA HIS A 189 -1.53 7.23 14.91
C HIS A 189 -0.07 6.76 14.99
N ARG A 190 0.23 5.58 14.44
CA ARG A 190 1.59 5.03 14.35
C ARG A 190 2.42 5.57 13.17
N GLY A 191 1.95 6.59 12.46
CA GLY A 191 2.68 7.17 11.33
C GLY A 191 2.79 6.29 10.09
N MET A 192 1.95 5.23 9.99
CA MET A 192 1.90 4.38 8.80
C MET A 192 1.29 5.13 7.61
N GLU A 193 1.58 4.69 6.38
CA GLU A 193 1.04 5.34 5.17
C GLU A 193 -0.48 5.19 5.05
N GLY A 194 -1.06 4.14 5.64
CA GLY A 194 -2.48 3.83 5.62
C GLY A 194 -2.77 2.33 5.67
N LEU A 195 -3.90 1.92 5.09
CA LEU A 195 -4.32 0.53 4.98
C LEU A 195 -4.63 0.12 3.55
N ILE A 196 -4.47 -1.18 3.28
CA ILE A 196 -5.06 -1.88 2.14
C ILE A 196 -6.16 -2.79 2.69
N ALA A 197 -7.40 -2.47 2.36
CA ALA A 197 -8.52 -3.36 2.64
C ALA A 197 -8.75 -4.28 1.44
N LYS A 198 -8.87 -5.58 1.69
CA LYS A 198 -9.02 -6.62 0.68
C LYS A 198 -10.28 -7.45 0.97
N ARG A 199 -11.06 -7.79 -0.05
CA ARG A 199 -12.20 -8.69 0.13
C ARG A 199 -11.74 -10.11 0.42
N ALA A 200 -12.16 -10.65 1.56
CA ALA A 200 -11.74 -11.94 2.12
C ALA A 200 -12.00 -13.13 1.16
N GLY A 201 -13.16 -13.13 0.51
CA GLY A 201 -13.56 -14.19 -0.43
C GLY A 201 -13.19 -13.94 -1.90
N ALA A 202 -12.46 -12.86 -2.22
CA ALA A 202 -12.23 -12.49 -3.63
C ALA A 202 -11.03 -13.22 -4.27
N PRO A 203 -11.12 -13.49 -5.59
CA PRO A 203 -9.98 -13.92 -6.39
C PRO A 203 -8.95 -12.80 -6.56
N TYR A 204 -7.75 -13.15 -7.02
CA TYR A 204 -6.73 -12.21 -7.44
C TYR A 204 -6.94 -11.81 -8.90
N LEU A 205 -7.30 -10.55 -9.13
CA LEU A 205 -7.61 -10.03 -10.46
C LEU A 205 -6.55 -9.02 -10.91
N ALA A 206 -5.98 -9.24 -12.08
CA ALA A 206 -5.00 -8.34 -12.68
C ALA A 206 -5.53 -6.90 -12.80
N GLY A 207 -4.67 -5.93 -12.53
CA GLY A 207 -5.00 -4.51 -12.69
C GLY A 207 -5.85 -3.94 -11.54
N ARG A 208 -6.45 -2.78 -11.79
CA ARG A 208 -7.17 -2.02 -10.77
C ARG A 208 -8.64 -2.45 -10.71
N ASN A 209 -9.06 -2.87 -9.51
CA ASN A 209 -10.45 -3.25 -9.24
C ASN A 209 -10.85 -2.84 -7.81
N ARG A 210 -12.07 -3.22 -7.37
CA ARG A 210 -12.60 -2.88 -6.05
C ARG A 210 -12.46 -3.99 -5.01
N ASN A 211 -11.87 -5.14 -5.35
CA ASN A 211 -11.59 -6.19 -4.37
C ASN A 211 -10.45 -5.77 -3.42
N TRP A 212 -9.58 -4.88 -3.89
CA TRP A 212 -8.59 -4.20 -3.07
C TRP A 212 -8.83 -2.70 -3.10
N VAL A 213 -8.92 -2.10 -1.93
CA VAL A 213 -9.01 -0.64 -1.78
C VAL A 213 -7.94 -0.15 -0.82
N LYS A 214 -7.47 1.09 -1.04
CA LYS A 214 -6.49 1.73 -0.18
C LYS A 214 -7.06 2.98 0.45
N VAL A 215 -6.76 3.19 1.74
CA VAL A 215 -7.01 4.41 2.49
C VAL A 215 -5.67 4.93 2.97
N LYS A 216 -5.40 6.21 2.78
CA LYS A 216 -4.13 6.85 3.15
C LYS A 216 -4.33 7.80 4.32
N CYS A 217 -3.40 7.80 5.27
CA CYS A 217 -3.41 8.69 6.44
C CYS A 217 -3.09 10.15 6.08
N GLY A 218 -2.46 10.38 4.92
CA GLY A 218 -2.14 11.70 4.41
C GLY A 218 -2.21 11.74 2.89
N HIS A 219 -2.01 12.92 2.33
CA HIS A 219 -1.91 13.09 0.89
C HIS A 219 -0.48 12.80 0.42
N ARG A 220 -0.32 11.69 -0.26
CA ARG A 220 0.95 11.25 -0.83
C ARG A 220 0.70 10.63 -2.19
N GLN A 221 1.42 11.08 -3.22
CA GLN A 221 1.23 10.64 -4.59
C GLN A 221 2.51 10.75 -5.38
N GLU A 222 2.62 9.97 -6.45
CA GLU A 222 3.70 10.07 -7.42
C GLU A 222 3.44 11.19 -8.43
N PHE A 223 4.52 11.90 -8.81
CA PHE A 223 4.52 12.96 -9.82
C PHE A 223 5.68 12.79 -10.79
N VAL A 224 5.47 13.19 -12.03
CA VAL A 224 6.53 13.27 -13.04
C VAL A 224 7.30 14.56 -12.86
N ILE A 225 8.62 14.48 -12.87
CA ILE A 225 9.49 15.66 -12.84
C ILE A 225 9.61 16.19 -14.27
N GLY A 226 9.16 17.44 -14.48
CA GLY A 226 9.25 18.11 -15.79
C GLY A 226 10.25 19.26 -15.84
N GLY A 227 10.84 19.63 -14.69
CA GLY A 227 11.84 20.67 -14.60
C GLY A 227 12.36 20.87 -13.17
N PHE A 228 13.34 21.76 -13.03
CA PHE A 228 13.84 22.23 -11.74
C PHE A 228 14.23 23.70 -11.85
N THR A 229 14.34 24.43 -10.73
CA THR A 229 14.72 25.83 -10.69
C THR A 229 16.17 26.01 -10.27
N ASP A 230 16.75 27.15 -10.61
CA ASP A 230 18.02 27.57 -10.03
C ASP A 230 17.96 27.57 -8.50
N PRO A 231 19.06 27.29 -7.81
CA PRO A 231 19.13 27.37 -6.37
C PRO A 231 18.95 28.82 -5.89
N SER A 232 18.35 29.01 -4.72
CA SER A 232 18.22 30.32 -4.07
C SER A 232 18.90 30.33 -2.71
N GLY A 233 19.50 31.46 -2.32
CA GLY A 233 20.19 31.60 -1.07
C GLY A 233 21.46 30.74 -0.99
N SER A 234 21.70 30.09 0.14
CA SER A 234 22.86 29.21 0.38
C SER A 234 22.70 27.79 -0.17
N ARG A 235 21.60 27.48 -0.81
CA ARG A 235 21.31 26.13 -1.31
C ARG A 235 22.20 25.81 -2.51
N SER A 236 22.77 24.60 -2.54
CA SER A 236 23.48 24.07 -3.69
C SER A 236 22.56 23.24 -4.59
N ALA A 237 22.95 23.05 -5.83
CA ALA A 237 22.34 22.19 -6.85
C ALA A 237 21.06 22.78 -7.49
N PHE A 238 19.87 22.73 -6.87
CA PHE A 238 18.64 23.32 -7.41
C PHE A 238 17.72 23.85 -6.30
N GLY A 239 16.76 24.73 -6.66
CA GLY A 239 15.82 25.33 -5.72
C GLY A 239 14.59 24.45 -5.46
N ALA A 240 13.88 24.10 -6.53
CA ALA A 240 12.67 23.29 -6.47
C ALA A 240 12.53 22.39 -7.70
N LEU A 241 11.81 21.27 -7.57
CA LEU A 241 11.34 20.44 -8.68
C LEU A 241 10.01 20.94 -9.17
N LEU A 242 9.80 20.95 -10.47
CA LEU A 242 8.51 21.18 -11.12
C LEU A 242 7.85 19.83 -11.39
N LEU A 243 6.63 19.67 -10.91
CA LEU A 243 5.91 18.41 -10.83
C LEU A 243 4.68 18.42 -11.72
N GLY A 244 4.33 17.26 -12.26
CA GLY A 244 3.10 17.11 -13.03
C GLY A 244 2.58 15.70 -13.08
N VAL A 245 1.38 15.56 -13.63
CA VAL A 245 0.70 14.29 -13.85
C VAL A 245 0.15 14.25 -15.27
N TYR A 246 0.01 13.04 -15.83
CA TYR A 246 -0.64 12.87 -17.13
C TYR A 246 -2.16 12.93 -17.00
N ASP A 247 -2.81 13.65 -17.93
CA ASP A 247 -4.26 13.64 -18.09
C ASP A 247 -4.74 12.40 -18.89
N ALA A 248 -6.05 12.31 -19.13
CA ALA A 248 -6.65 11.20 -19.84
C ALA A 248 -6.22 11.14 -21.33
N GLU A 249 -5.79 12.26 -21.89
CA GLU A 249 -5.31 12.40 -23.27
C GLU A 249 -3.80 12.17 -23.38
N GLY A 250 -3.13 11.79 -22.29
CA GLY A 250 -1.68 11.52 -22.25
C GLY A 250 -0.80 12.77 -22.31
N ARG A 251 -1.34 13.94 -21.96
CA ARG A 251 -0.62 15.22 -21.90
C ARG A 251 -0.14 15.46 -20.47
N LEU A 252 1.11 15.90 -20.31
CA LEU A 252 1.64 16.20 -18.98
C LEU A 252 1.15 17.57 -18.51
N GLN A 253 0.41 17.60 -17.40
CA GLN A 253 -0.13 18.81 -16.77
C GLN A 253 0.73 19.21 -15.58
N TYR A 254 1.16 20.48 -15.54
CA TYR A 254 1.86 21.05 -14.39
C TYR A 254 0.95 21.06 -13.16
N SER A 255 1.47 20.59 -12.03
CA SER A 255 0.72 20.43 -10.77
C SER A 255 1.37 21.15 -9.60
N GLY A 256 2.41 21.93 -9.81
CA GLY A 256 3.09 22.68 -8.77
C GLY A 256 4.56 22.29 -8.61
N ARG A 257 5.16 22.76 -7.52
CA ARG A 257 6.59 22.55 -7.24
C ARG A 257 6.84 22.13 -5.80
N THR A 258 7.99 21.46 -5.58
CA THR A 258 8.48 21.16 -4.23
C THR A 258 9.93 21.58 -4.08
N GLY A 259 10.22 22.32 -3.02
CA GLY A 259 11.57 22.75 -2.64
C GLY A 259 12.03 22.15 -1.31
N THR A 260 11.27 21.25 -0.68
CA THR A 260 11.55 20.65 0.63
C THR A 260 11.58 19.14 0.57
N GLY A 261 12.07 18.48 1.62
CA GLY A 261 12.16 17.02 1.73
C GLY A 261 13.44 16.42 1.15
N PHE A 262 14.43 17.24 0.81
CA PHE A 262 15.72 16.80 0.30
C PHE A 262 16.79 16.78 1.40
N THR A 263 17.64 15.76 1.38
CA THR A 263 18.93 15.76 2.04
C THR A 263 19.97 16.35 1.10
N ASP A 264 21.12 16.81 1.61
CA ASP A 264 22.22 17.31 0.76
C ASP A 264 22.70 16.27 -0.26
N ARG A 265 22.69 15.00 0.13
CA ARG A 265 23.03 13.87 -0.73
C ARG A 265 22.02 13.71 -1.84
N SER A 266 20.73 13.55 -1.50
CA SER A 266 19.68 13.36 -2.48
C SER A 266 19.54 14.55 -3.44
N LEU A 267 19.82 15.77 -2.95
CA LEU A 267 19.80 16.98 -3.75
C LEU A 267 20.90 16.95 -4.85
N LYS A 268 22.13 16.56 -4.49
CA LYS A 268 23.25 16.45 -5.43
C LYS A 268 23.05 15.33 -6.45
N GLU A 269 22.65 14.15 -6.00
CA GLU A 269 22.42 12.98 -6.85
C GLU A 269 21.30 13.23 -7.86
N LEU A 270 20.18 13.77 -7.37
CA LEU A 270 19.06 14.11 -8.24
C LEU A 270 19.43 15.19 -9.25
N HIS A 271 20.16 16.23 -8.85
CA HIS A 271 20.64 17.27 -9.75
C HIS A 271 21.51 16.69 -10.88
N ALA A 272 22.42 15.78 -10.55
CA ALA A 272 23.25 15.11 -11.55
C ALA A 272 22.42 14.28 -12.56
N ARG A 273 21.33 13.65 -12.11
CA ARG A 273 20.39 12.93 -12.98
C ARG A 273 19.59 13.90 -13.86
N LEU A 274 19.09 15.00 -13.29
CA LEU A 274 18.29 16.01 -13.99
C LEU A 274 19.11 16.69 -15.10
N LYS A 275 20.36 17.05 -14.84
CA LYS A 275 21.27 17.65 -15.82
C LYS A 275 21.48 16.78 -17.07
N LYS A 276 21.52 15.47 -16.94
CA LYS A 276 21.67 14.53 -18.06
C LYS A 276 20.47 14.49 -19.01
N ILE A 277 19.32 14.93 -18.55
CA ILE A 277 18.05 14.86 -19.28
C ILE A 277 17.45 16.25 -19.56
N GLU A 278 18.23 17.33 -19.42
CA GLU A 278 17.79 18.69 -19.75
C GLU A 278 17.30 18.81 -21.20
N ARG A 279 16.36 19.70 -21.42
CA ARG A 279 15.79 20.05 -22.72
C ARG A 279 15.45 21.53 -22.80
N LYS A 280 15.33 22.06 -24.00
CA LYS A 280 15.10 23.50 -24.23
C LYS A 280 13.66 23.95 -23.99
N GLN A 281 12.67 23.07 -24.17
CA GLN A 281 11.24 23.42 -24.08
C GLN A 281 10.56 22.64 -22.95
N PRO A 282 9.49 23.19 -22.34
CA PRO A 282 8.71 22.50 -21.33
C PRO A 282 8.09 21.19 -21.87
N ALA A 283 7.95 20.21 -20.99
CA ALA A 283 7.16 19.01 -21.26
C ALA A 283 5.69 19.19 -20.87
N PHE A 284 5.40 20.18 -20.03
CA PHE A 284 4.05 20.50 -19.61
C PHE A 284 3.26 21.21 -20.71
N THR A 285 1.96 20.92 -20.80
CA THR A 285 1.03 21.64 -21.69
C THR A 285 0.61 22.99 -21.16
N ASN A 286 0.65 23.13 -19.81
CA ASN A 286 0.34 24.35 -19.05
C ASN A 286 1.54 24.76 -18.18
N PRO A 287 2.72 25.06 -18.75
CA PRO A 287 3.90 25.35 -17.96
C PRO A 287 3.68 26.60 -17.10
N PRO A 288 4.35 26.74 -15.94
CA PRO A 288 4.29 27.94 -15.14
C PRO A 288 4.77 29.15 -15.97
N VAL A 289 4.23 30.32 -15.67
CA VAL A 289 4.51 31.59 -16.35
C VAL A 289 4.97 32.68 -15.36
N GLY A 290 5.49 33.78 -15.86
CA GLY A 290 5.87 34.94 -15.05
C GLY A 290 7.01 34.62 -14.05
N SER A 291 6.81 34.97 -12.80
CA SER A 291 7.81 34.75 -11.74
C SER A 291 8.09 33.26 -11.44
N GLU A 292 7.12 32.40 -11.66
CA GLU A 292 7.24 30.95 -11.43
C GLU A 292 8.10 30.26 -12.50
N ALA A 293 8.22 30.84 -13.69
CA ALA A 293 9.06 30.35 -14.79
C ALA A 293 10.52 30.84 -14.72
N ARG A 294 10.82 31.73 -13.77
CA ARG A 294 12.17 32.30 -13.68
C ARG A 294 13.19 31.26 -13.20
N GLY A 295 14.32 31.15 -13.91
CA GLY A 295 15.39 30.22 -13.58
C GLY A 295 14.99 28.73 -13.70
N VAL A 296 14.02 28.41 -14.56
CA VAL A 296 13.57 27.04 -14.77
C VAL A 296 14.41 26.35 -15.83
N HIS A 297 14.90 25.18 -15.48
CA HIS A 297 15.53 24.20 -16.36
C HIS A 297 14.55 23.07 -16.66
N TRP A 298 14.17 22.92 -17.92
CA TRP A 298 13.25 21.86 -18.34
C TRP A 298 13.97 20.53 -18.52
N VAL A 299 13.30 19.42 -18.19
CA VAL A 299 13.85 18.09 -18.36
C VAL A 299 12.92 17.16 -19.15
N LYS A 300 13.47 16.09 -19.72
CA LYS A 300 12.66 15.01 -20.28
C LYS A 300 11.82 14.38 -19.15
N PRO A 301 10.49 14.18 -19.32
CA PRO A 301 9.59 13.70 -18.26
C PRO A 301 9.72 12.18 -18.08
N THR A 302 10.86 11.72 -17.60
CA THR A 302 11.19 10.31 -17.41
C THR A 302 11.40 9.92 -15.95
N LEU A 303 11.62 10.90 -15.06
CA LEU A 303 11.81 10.66 -13.63
C LEU A 303 10.49 10.85 -12.90
N VAL A 304 10.23 9.97 -11.94
CA VAL A 304 9.05 10.00 -11.06
C VAL A 304 9.50 10.26 -9.63
N ALA A 305 8.88 11.23 -8.99
CA ALA A 305 9.05 11.55 -7.57
C ALA A 305 7.82 11.15 -6.78
N GLU A 306 8.00 10.58 -5.62
CA GLU A 306 6.98 10.53 -4.59
C GLU A 306 6.99 11.81 -3.78
N VAL A 307 5.79 12.39 -3.56
CA VAL A 307 5.63 13.69 -2.91
C VAL A 307 4.48 13.62 -1.90
N ALA A 308 4.75 14.03 -0.67
CA ALA A 308 3.72 14.33 0.34
C ALA A 308 3.27 15.78 0.17
N PHE A 309 2.00 16.07 0.41
CA PHE A 309 1.44 17.42 0.28
C PHE A 309 0.21 17.59 1.18
N ALA A 310 -0.14 18.83 1.51
CA ALA A 310 -1.29 19.11 2.36
C ALA A 310 -2.62 18.87 1.63
N GLU A 311 -2.74 19.44 0.43
CA GLU A 311 -3.98 19.34 -0.37
C GLU A 311 -3.74 19.70 -1.85
N TRP A 312 -4.70 19.34 -2.69
CA TRP A 312 -4.85 19.89 -4.03
C TRP A 312 -5.67 21.17 -3.98
N THR A 313 -5.20 22.26 -4.58
CA THR A 313 -6.02 23.47 -4.77
C THR A 313 -7.10 23.24 -5.83
N ASN A 314 -8.06 24.17 -5.92
CA ASN A 314 -9.10 24.13 -6.95
C ASN A 314 -8.53 24.25 -8.36
N GLU A 315 -7.41 24.95 -8.51
CA GLU A 315 -6.68 25.13 -9.78
C GLU A 315 -5.83 23.90 -10.15
N GLY A 316 -5.84 22.84 -9.33
CA GLY A 316 -5.08 21.62 -9.56
C GLY A 316 -3.60 21.74 -9.23
N GLN A 317 -3.24 22.60 -8.28
CA GLN A 317 -1.88 22.78 -7.77
C GLN A 317 -1.70 22.11 -6.40
N LEU A 318 -0.47 21.73 -6.08
CA LEU A 318 -0.11 21.17 -4.78
C LEU A 318 0.18 22.27 -3.76
N ARG A 319 -0.32 22.11 -2.54
CA ARG A 319 0.05 22.96 -1.39
C ARG A 319 1.01 22.20 -0.46
N GLN A 320 2.04 22.92 0.02
CA GLN A 320 3.02 22.42 1.00
C GLN A 320 3.64 21.08 0.58
N ALA A 321 4.03 20.99 -0.68
CA ALA A 321 4.62 19.77 -1.23
C ALA A 321 6.03 19.51 -0.68
N SER A 322 6.31 18.25 -0.31
CA SER A 322 7.58 17.78 0.22
C SER A 322 8.00 16.50 -0.51
N PHE A 323 9.21 16.51 -1.07
CA PHE A 323 9.81 15.37 -1.74
C PHE A 323 10.04 14.23 -0.75
N GLN A 324 9.67 13.02 -1.14
CA GLN A 324 9.86 11.82 -0.32
C GLN A 324 10.92 10.90 -0.93
N GLY A 325 11.07 10.91 -2.25
CA GLY A 325 12.04 10.10 -2.95
C GLY A 325 11.75 9.90 -4.44
N LEU A 326 12.68 9.28 -5.16
CA LEU A 326 12.48 8.87 -6.55
C LEU A 326 11.80 7.50 -6.62
N ARG A 327 10.96 7.30 -7.63
CA ARG A 327 10.27 6.05 -7.92
C ARG A 327 10.79 5.44 -9.23
N ASP A 328 11.96 4.81 -9.17
CA ASP A 328 12.57 4.15 -10.32
C ASP A 328 11.80 2.87 -10.75
N ASP A 329 10.88 2.40 -9.90
CA ASP A 329 9.97 1.29 -10.17
C ASP A 329 8.72 1.69 -10.97
N LYS A 330 8.49 3.01 -11.20
CA LYS A 330 7.30 3.53 -11.87
C LYS A 330 7.61 4.00 -13.29
N ASP A 331 6.68 3.70 -14.20
CA ASP A 331 6.68 4.32 -15.52
C ASP A 331 6.07 5.73 -15.43
N ALA A 332 6.81 6.74 -15.87
CA ALA A 332 6.35 8.13 -15.84
C ALA A 332 5.03 8.33 -16.59
N ARG A 333 4.82 7.62 -17.72
CA ARG A 333 3.57 7.69 -18.50
C ARG A 333 2.34 7.16 -17.76
N SER A 334 2.53 6.33 -16.74
CA SER A 334 1.44 5.78 -15.93
C SER A 334 0.99 6.70 -14.80
N ILE A 335 1.68 7.83 -14.58
CA ILE A 335 1.42 8.73 -13.45
C ILE A 335 0.29 9.69 -13.79
N SER A 336 -0.84 9.53 -13.11
CA SER A 336 -2.03 10.37 -13.23
C SER A 336 -2.51 10.83 -11.86
N ARG A 337 -3.33 11.89 -11.81
CA ARG A 337 -3.89 12.36 -10.54
C ARG A 337 -4.72 11.28 -9.88
N GLU A 338 -4.37 10.91 -8.66
CA GLU A 338 -5.19 10.02 -7.85
C GLU A 338 -6.46 10.75 -7.42
N ARG A 339 -7.62 10.20 -7.76
CA ARG A 339 -8.93 10.72 -7.34
C ARG A 339 -9.58 9.73 -6.39
N HIS A 340 -10.08 10.22 -5.27
CA HIS A 340 -10.94 9.45 -4.41
C HIS A 340 -12.19 9.05 -5.19
N ARG A 341 -12.47 7.76 -5.27
CA ARG A 341 -13.78 7.31 -5.73
C ARG A 341 -14.69 7.26 -4.51
N ALA A 342 -15.81 8.00 -4.57
CA ALA A 342 -16.82 7.93 -3.54
C ALA A 342 -17.19 6.48 -3.26
N ASN A 343 -17.36 6.14 -1.99
CA ASN A 343 -17.90 4.85 -1.54
C ASN A 343 -19.39 4.77 -1.97
N ALA A 344 -19.64 4.65 -3.28
CA ALA A 344 -20.96 4.28 -3.75
C ALA A 344 -21.24 2.90 -3.16
N SER A 345 -22.01 2.92 -2.07
CA SER A 345 -22.65 1.81 -1.39
C SER A 345 -21.97 0.44 -1.59
N PHE A 346 -21.16 0.03 -0.62
CA PHE A 346 -20.85 -1.40 -0.40
C PHE A 346 -22.11 -2.14 0.13
N GLN A 347 -23.32 -1.81 -0.41
CA GLN A 347 -24.55 -2.50 -0.07
C GLN A 347 -24.55 -3.88 -0.70
N LYS A 348 -24.64 -4.85 0.19
CA LYS A 348 -24.99 -6.27 0.04
C LYS A 348 -25.37 -6.70 -1.38
N ALA A 349 -24.47 -7.37 -2.07
CA ALA A 349 -24.82 -8.39 -3.06
C ALA A 349 -25.00 -9.71 -2.28
N GLY A 350 -26.19 -9.93 -1.76
CA GLY A 350 -26.52 -11.15 -1.03
C GLY A 350 -28.00 -11.18 -0.67
N GLY A 351 -28.78 -11.98 -1.40
CA GLY A 351 -30.13 -12.39 -0.98
C GLY A 351 -31.26 -11.86 -1.84
N LYS A 352 -31.48 -12.49 -3.00
CA LYS A 352 -32.81 -12.60 -3.61
C LYS A 352 -33.64 -13.63 -2.84
N ASP A 353 -34.91 -13.27 -2.72
CA ASP A 353 -36.09 -14.11 -2.39
C ASP A 353 -36.47 -14.23 -0.92
N ARG A 354 -37.41 -13.35 -0.54
CA ARG A 354 -38.62 -13.75 0.21
C ARG A 354 -39.78 -12.78 -0.09
N PRO A 355 -41.00 -13.29 -0.28
CA PRO A 355 -42.14 -12.52 -0.78
C PRO A 355 -42.83 -11.69 0.31
N ALA A 356 -43.48 -10.63 -0.17
CA ALA A 356 -44.29 -9.69 0.57
C ALA A 356 -45.42 -10.37 1.35
N GLN A 357 -45.58 -10.06 2.63
CA GLN A 357 -46.88 -10.20 3.34
C GLN A 357 -47.24 -8.91 4.07
N ALA A 358 -48.35 -8.45 3.63
CA ALA A 358 -49.42 -7.61 4.18
C ALA A 358 -49.18 -6.74 5.43
N ARG A 359 -49.51 -5.46 5.21
CA ARG A 359 -49.90 -4.41 6.14
C ARG A 359 -50.89 -4.91 7.21
N ARG A 360 -50.65 -4.58 8.47
CA ARG A 360 -51.71 -4.21 9.42
C ARG A 360 -51.30 -2.99 10.22
N LYS A 361 -52.17 -1.96 10.12
CA LYS A 361 -52.20 -0.78 10.98
C LYS A 361 -52.78 -1.18 12.36
N SER A 362 -52.23 -0.64 13.43
CA SER A 362 -53.05 -0.26 14.58
C SER A 362 -52.33 0.79 15.41
N ALA A 363 -53.14 1.69 15.94
CA ALA A 363 -52.82 2.97 16.51
C ALA A 363 -52.63 2.91 18.05
N SER A 364 -51.89 3.93 18.50
CA SER A 364 -52.09 4.78 19.71
C SER A 364 -52.16 4.18 21.12
N HIS A 365 -51.49 4.93 21.95
CA HIS A 365 -51.67 5.36 23.35
C HIS A 365 -50.56 4.91 24.29
N GLY A 366 -49.91 5.87 24.91
CA GLY A 366 -49.98 6.21 26.29
C GLY A 366 -48.67 6.76 26.84
N THR A 367 -48.72 7.98 27.21
CA THR A 367 -47.80 8.77 28.04
C THR A 367 -47.41 8.08 29.34
N SER A 368 -46.10 8.10 29.71
CA SER A 368 -45.75 8.38 31.10
C SER A 368 -44.31 8.96 31.16
N SER A 369 -44.26 10.17 31.70
CA SER A 369 -43.09 10.92 32.09
C SER A 369 -42.44 10.30 33.31
N THR A 370 -41.16 10.00 33.28
CA THR A 370 -40.33 9.88 34.45
C THR A 370 -39.14 10.82 34.32
N ALA A 371 -39.04 11.70 35.32
CA ALA A 371 -38.01 12.72 35.45
C ALA A 371 -36.61 12.09 35.49
N GLN A 372 -35.78 12.45 34.53
CA GLN A 372 -34.34 12.17 34.60
C GLN A 372 -33.65 13.34 35.32
N THR A 373 -33.12 13.04 36.49
CA THR A 373 -32.10 13.85 37.16
C THR A 373 -30.91 14.00 36.25
N SER A 374 -30.56 15.21 35.87
CA SER A 374 -29.39 15.54 35.09
C SER A 374 -28.12 15.35 35.94
N GLU A 375 -27.54 14.15 35.91
CA GLU A 375 -26.15 13.98 36.33
C GLU A 375 -25.24 14.69 35.32
N LYS A 376 -24.38 15.57 35.83
CA LYS A 376 -23.36 16.24 35.03
C LYS A 376 -22.43 15.18 34.41
N ALA A 377 -22.25 15.22 33.09
CA ALA A 377 -21.34 14.33 32.40
C ALA A 377 -19.94 14.38 33.04
N PRO A 378 -19.29 13.23 33.28
CA PRO A 378 -17.99 13.18 33.92
C PRO A 378 -16.91 13.84 33.04
N VAL A 379 -16.00 14.56 33.70
CA VAL A 379 -14.86 15.23 33.09
C VAL A 379 -13.58 14.47 33.48
N VAL A 380 -12.83 13.99 32.49
CA VAL A 380 -11.54 13.33 32.69
C VAL A 380 -10.49 14.12 31.99
N SER A 381 -9.43 14.54 32.68
CA SER A 381 -8.35 15.36 32.17
C SER A 381 -8.81 16.62 31.39
N GLY A 382 -9.87 17.27 31.88
CA GLY A 382 -10.43 18.50 31.30
C GLY A 382 -11.37 18.26 30.09
N VAL A 383 -11.63 17.02 29.71
CA VAL A 383 -12.54 16.64 28.61
C VAL A 383 -13.86 16.09 29.16
N THR A 384 -14.98 16.69 28.77
CA THR A 384 -16.32 16.19 29.12
C THR A 384 -16.67 14.97 28.28
N LEU A 385 -16.95 13.84 28.91
CA LEU A 385 -17.27 12.58 28.24
C LEU A 385 -18.79 12.48 27.95
N SER A 386 -19.14 12.38 26.68
CA SER A 386 -20.50 11.99 26.28
C SER A 386 -20.65 10.48 26.34
N HIS A 387 -21.76 9.97 26.88
CA HIS A 387 -22.05 8.55 27.01
C HIS A 387 -20.92 7.75 27.76
N PRO A 388 -20.57 8.12 28.97
CA PRO A 388 -19.44 7.52 29.71
C PRO A 388 -19.64 6.02 29.99
N GLU A 389 -20.89 5.56 30.07
CA GLU A 389 -21.31 4.17 30.29
C GLU A 389 -21.21 3.28 29.04
N ARG A 390 -20.94 3.86 27.84
CA ARG A 390 -20.86 3.10 26.60
C ARG A 390 -19.74 2.07 26.67
N LEU A 391 -20.10 0.79 26.54
CA LEU A 391 -19.14 -0.31 26.44
C LEU A 391 -18.32 -0.17 25.14
N LEU A 392 -17.02 -0.01 25.27
CA LEU A 392 -16.08 0.02 24.16
C LEU A 392 -15.52 -1.38 23.88
N PHE A 393 -15.41 -2.20 24.92
CA PHE A 393 -15.00 -3.61 24.85
C PHE A 393 -16.04 -4.46 25.58
N PRO A 394 -17.13 -4.89 24.88
CA PRO A 394 -18.24 -5.61 25.50
C PRO A 394 -17.81 -6.90 26.22
N ASP A 395 -16.90 -7.66 25.64
CA ASP A 395 -16.41 -8.94 26.18
C ASP A 395 -15.60 -8.78 27.47
N GLN A 396 -15.06 -7.58 27.71
CA GLN A 396 -14.25 -7.25 28.89
C GLN A 396 -14.96 -6.28 29.85
N GLY A 397 -16.17 -5.85 29.50
CA GLY A 397 -16.95 -4.90 30.29
C GLY A 397 -16.35 -3.49 30.39
N ILE A 398 -15.39 -3.12 29.49
CA ILE A 398 -14.69 -1.84 29.58
C ILE A 398 -15.56 -0.73 28.96
N THR A 399 -15.93 0.24 29.79
CA THR A 399 -16.70 1.42 29.40
C THR A 399 -15.78 2.53 28.84
N LYS A 400 -16.39 3.52 28.17
CA LYS A 400 -15.69 4.73 27.72
C LYS A 400 -15.05 5.49 28.89
N LEU A 401 -15.72 5.54 30.03
CA LEU A 401 -15.21 6.18 31.27
C LEU A 401 -13.99 5.41 31.80
N ALA A 402 -14.11 4.09 31.93
CA ALA A 402 -13.01 3.26 32.42
C ALA A 402 -11.75 3.39 31.58
N LEU A 403 -11.90 3.44 30.25
CA LEU A 403 -10.77 3.66 29.33
C LEU A 403 -10.16 5.06 29.49
N ALA A 404 -11.00 6.10 29.61
CA ALA A 404 -10.52 7.48 29.78
C ALA A 404 -9.81 7.71 31.13
N GLN A 405 -10.20 6.96 32.20
CA GLN A 405 -9.54 7.02 33.51
C GLN A 405 -8.21 6.26 33.55
N TYR A 406 -8.01 5.31 32.64
CA TYR A 406 -6.76 4.56 32.51
C TYR A 406 -5.64 5.39 31.90
N TYR A 407 -5.94 6.34 31.02
CA TYR A 407 -4.99 7.26 30.38
C TYR A 407 -4.94 8.62 31.08
#